data_374d6d7e5c6823892dd2b54036eca14e
#
_entry.id   374d6d7e5c6823892dd2b54036eca14e
#
_cell.length_a   1.000
_cell.length_b   1.000
_cell.length_c   1.000
_cell.angle_alpha   90.00
_cell.angle_beta   90.00
_cell.angle_gamma   90.00
#
_symmetry.space_group_name_H-M   'P 1'
#
loop_
_entity.id
_entity.type
_entity.pdbx_description
1 polymer ?
#
loop_
_entity_poly.entity_id
_entity_poly.type
_entity_poly.pdbx_seq_one_letter_code
_entity_poly.pdbx_strand_id
1 'polypeptide(L)'
;MAVTLATLLPVTLIYHITTAAEWAQAQQDGQYTKSTLDRTLAEEGFIHASQPEQVALVANAYYQGIPDLVLLTIDTERVASPIRYELVPGQDLPYPHIYGPLNIDAVVEAKPFTP
;
A
#
# COMPACT_ATOMS: atom_id res chain seq x y z
N MET A 1 -12.26 -5.43 -37.23
CA MET A 1 -12.12 -6.13 -35.95
C MET A 1 -12.12 -5.14 -34.80
N ALA A 2 -12.83 -5.43 -33.76
CA ALA A 2 -12.91 -4.53 -32.64
C ALA A 2 -11.70 -4.64 -31.76
N VAL A 3 -11.18 -3.50 -31.34
CA VAL A 3 -10.13 -3.43 -30.33
C VAL A 3 -10.80 -3.39 -28.99
N THR A 4 -10.30 -4.16 -28.07
CA THR A 4 -10.83 -4.17 -26.71
C THR A 4 -10.27 -2.99 -25.94
N LEU A 5 -10.95 -1.84 -26.02
CA LEU A 5 -10.49 -0.61 -25.39
C LEU A 5 -10.41 -0.74 -23.87
N ALA A 6 -11.22 -1.63 -23.28
CA ALA A 6 -11.20 -1.84 -21.85
C ALA A 6 -9.82 -2.26 -21.32
N THR A 7 -9.02 -2.96 -22.18
CA THR A 7 -7.67 -3.36 -21.80
C THR A 7 -6.69 -2.19 -21.75
N LEU A 8 -7.09 -1.04 -22.30
CA LEU A 8 -6.27 0.16 -22.32
C LEU A 8 -6.60 1.12 -21.19
N LEU A 9 -7.59 0.78 -20.36
CA LEU A 9 -7.93 1.63 -19.21
C LEU A 9 -6.77 1.61 -18.22
N PRO A 10 -6.39 2.77 -17.71
CA PRO A 10 -5.29 2.84 -16.75
C PRO A 10 -5.64 2.11 -15.47
N VAL A 11 -4.65 1.42 -14.92
CA VAL A 11 -4.74 0.78 -13.61
C VAL A 11 -4.32 1.82 -12.57
N THR A 12 -5.09 1.94 -11.49
CA THR A 12 -4.71 2.80 -10.39
C THR A 12 -3.86 2.01 -9.42
N LEU A 13 -2.63 2.48 -9.22
CA LEU A 13 -1.69 1.86 -8.31
C LEU A 13 -1.50 2.73 -7.08
N ILE A 14 -1.49 2.08 -5.93
CA ILE A 14 -1.12 2.72 -4.66
C ILE A 14 0.02 1.91 -4.05
N TYR A 15 0.66 2.48 -3.04
CA TYR A 15 1.90 1.93 -2.51
C TYR A 15 1.87 1.84 -1.00
N HIS A 16 2.53 0.84 -0.46
CA HIS A 16 2.67 0.68 0.98
C HIS A 16 4.09 0.22 1.31
N ILE A 17 4.71 0.85 2.31
CA ILE A 17 6.04 0.49 2.77
C ILE A 17 5.90 -0.42 3.96
N THR A 18 6.60 -1.55 3.93
CA THR A 18 6.61 -2.50 5.04
C THR A 18 7.99 -3.12 5.17
N THR A 19 8.19 -3.99 6.14
CA THR A 19 9.44 -4.73 6.26
C THR A 19 9.35 -6.05 5.51
N ALA A 20 10.50 -6.58 5.11
CA ALA A 20 10.56 -7.87 4.45
C ALA A 20 9.95 -8.98 5.33
N ALA A 21 10.18 -8.91 6.64
CA ALA A 21 9.65 -9.88 7.58
C ALA A 21 8.12 -9.82 7.65
N GLU A 22 7.54 -8.63 7.71
CA GLU A 22 6.08 -8.47 7.75
C GLU A 22 5.44 -8.91 6.46
N TRP A 23 6.07 -8.63 5.33
CA TRP A 23 5.57 -9.08 4.05
C TRP A 23 5.62 -10.61 3.93
N ALA A 24 6.73 -11.22 4.36
CA ALA A 24 6.83 -12.68 4.37
C ALA A 24 5.74 -13.33 5.25
N GLN A 25 5.48 -12.73 6.42
CA GLN A 25 4.43 -13.23 7.31
C GLN A 25 3.05 -13.11 6.66
N ALA A 26 2.79 -12.00 5.98
CA ALA A 26 1.54 -11.79 5.28
C ALA A 26 1.30 -12.85 4.19
N GLN A 27 2.36 -13.21 3.47
CA GLN A 27 2.26 -14.24 2.44
C GLN A 27 1.91 -15.61 3.04
N GLN A 28 2.41 -15.91 4.23
CA GLN A 28 2.06 -17.14 4.94
C GLN A 28 0.62 -17.08 5.45
N ASP A 29 0.20 -15.95 5.97
CA ASP A 29 -1.14 -15.76 6.54
C ASP A 29 -2.23 -15.64 5.46
N GLY A 30 -1.86 -15.35 4.24
CA GLY A 30 -2.80 -15.15 3.13
C GLY A 30 -3.39 -13.75 3.06
N GLN A 31 -3.02 -12.88 3.98
CA GLN A 31 -3.46 -11.47 3.98
C GLN A 31 -2.50 -10.61 4.78
N TYR A 32 -2.46 -9.33 4.46
CA TYR A 32 -1.62 -8.36 5.14
C TYR A 32 -2.49 -7.51 6.07
N THR A 33 -2.09 -7.40 7.34
CA THR A 33 -2.89 -6.72 8.37
C THR A 33 -2.07 -5.75 9.22
N LYS A 34 -0.99 -5.22 8.68
CA LYS A 34 -0.20 -4.18 9.34
C LYS A 34 -0.60 -2.82 8.79
N SER A 35 -0.66 -1.82 9.63
CA SER A 35 -1.01 -0.46 9.19
C SER A 35 0.25 0.34 8.87
N THR A 36 1.14 0.50 9.85
CA THR A 36 2.42 1.17 9.65
C THR A 36 3.36 0.70 10.76
N LEU A 37 4.59 0.38 10.40
CA LEU A 37 5.61 -0.08 11.35
C LEU A 37 5.05 -1.07 12.37
N ASP A 38 5.09 -0.74 13.67
CA ASP A 38 4.60 -1.61 14.75
C ASP A 38 3.09 -1.60 14.93
N ARG A 39 2.35 -0.79 14.15
CA ARG A 39 0.91 -0.64 14.32
C ARG A 39 0.16 -1.62 13.43
N THR A 40 -0.82 -2.30 14.00
CA THR A 40 -1.64 -3.24 13.25
C THR A 40 -2.90 -2.56 12.69
N LEU A 41 -3.53 -3.25 11.73
CA LEU A 41 -4.82 -2.82 11.21
C LEU A 41 -5.84 -2.67 12.33
N ALA A 42 -5.87 -3.61 13.28
CA ALA A 42 -6.82 -3.58 14.40
C ALA A 42 -6.63 -2.34 15.26
N GLU A 43 -5.39 -1.91 15.46
CA GLU A 43 -5.08 -0.73 16.27
C GLU A 43 -5.41 0.58 15.57
N GLU A 44 -5.12 0.67 14.27
CA GLU A 44 -5.29 1.90 13.51
C GLU A 44 -6.65 2.02 12.83
N GLY A 45 -7.29 0.90 12.52
CA GLY A 45 -8.54 0.87 11.80
C GLY A 45 -8.40 0.83 10.27
N PHE A 46 -7.24 1.12 9.75
CA PHE A 46 -6.96 1.06 8.31
C PHE A 46 -5.46 0.89 8.06
N ILE A 47 -5.14 0.46 6.84
CA ILE A 47 -3.75 0.35 6.40
C ILE A 47 -3.38 1.65 5.68
N HIS A 48 -2.30 2.29 6.10
CA HIS A 48 -1.79 3.49 5.45
C HIS A 48 -1.16 3.13 4.11
N ALA A 49 -1.63 3.76 3.05
CA ALA A 49 -1.00 3.62 1.74
C ALA A 49 -0.74 5.01 1.16
N SER A 50 -0.06 5.06 0.04
CA SER A 50 0.38 6.31 -0.59
C SER A 50 0.09 6.29 -2.07
N GLN A 51 -0.22 7.46 -2.62
CA GLN A 51 -0.18 7.67 -4.06
C GLN A 51 1.29 7.76 -4.49
N PRO A 52 1.60 7.58 -5.78
CA PRO A 52 3.00 7.60 -6.22
C PRO A 52 3.79 8.82 -5.75
N GLU A 53 3.17 9.99 -5.80
CA GLU A 53 3.82 11.25 -5.42
C GLU A 53 4.13 11.34 -3.94
N GLN A 54 3.48 10.53 -3.12
CA GLN A 54 3.59 10.60 -1.66
C GLN A 54 4.63 9.64 -1.09
N VAL A 55 5.08 8.65 -1.87
CA VAL A 55 5.96 7.59 -1.38
C VAL A 55 7.24 8.15 -0.76
N ALA A 56 7.93 9.03 -1.48
CA ALA A 56 9.19 9.59 -0.98
C ALA A 56 8.99 10.42 0.28
N LEU A 57 7.91 11.18 0.33
CA LEU A 57 7.58 12.01 1.49
C LEU A 57 7.36 11.15 2.74
N VAL A 58 6.56 10.10 2.59
CA VAL A 58 6.27 9.18 3.70
C VAL A 58 7.54 8.44 4.13
N ALA A 59 8.33 7.98 3.16
CA ALA A 59 9.56 7.27 3.44
C ALA A 59 10.54 8.14 4.25
N ASN A 60 10.68 9.40 3.85
CA ASN A 60 11.57 10.31 4.54
C ASN A 60 11.07 10.70 5.93
N ALA A 61 9.75 10.78 6.11
CA ALA A 61 9.17 11.19 7.39
C ALA A 61 9.21 10.07 8.44
N TYR A 62 9.01 8.80 8.02
CA TYR A 62 8.75 7.74 8.98
C TYR A 62 9.68 6.53 8.90
N TYR A 63 10.43 6.35 7.80
CA TYR A 63 11.15 5.11 7.54
C TYR A 63 12.66 5.27 7.43
N GLN A 64 13.20 6.45 7.72
CA GLN A 64 14.64 6.67 7.68
C GLN A 64 15.36 5.76 8.69
N GLY A 65 16.42 5.10 8.24
CA GLY A 65 17.24 4.25 9.10
C GLY A 65 16.67 2.89 9.41
N ILE A 66 15.49 2.56 8.89
CA ILE A 66 14.88 1.24 9.09
C ILE A 66 15.37 0.29 7.99
N PRO A 67 16.00 -0.83 8.36
CA PRO A 67 16.55 -1.77 7.37
C PRO A 67 15.48 -2.69 6.79
N ASP A 68 15.82 -3.32 5.67
CA ASP A 68 15.03 -4.40 5.07
C ASP A 68 13.60 -3.99 4.74
N LEU A 69 13.44 -2.79 4.21
CA LEU A 69 12.14 -2.32 3.76
C LEU A 69 11.79 -2.87 2.38
N VAL A 70 10.50 -3.04 2.17
CA VAL A 70 9.92 -3.49 0.90
C VAL A 70 8.83 -2.50 0.51
N LEU A 71 8.82 -2.13 -0.76
CA LEU A 71 7.74 -1.32 -1.31
C LEU A 71 6.74 -2.24 -2.01
N LEU A 72 5.51 -2.23 -1.53
CA LEU A 72 4.42 -2.97 -2.14
C LEU A 72 3.71 -2.07 -3.14
N THR A 73 3.56 -2.55 -4.36
CA THR A 73 2.74 -1.91 -5.38
C THR A 73 1.41 -2.63 -5.42
N ILE A 74 0.34 -1.90 -5.22
CA ILE A 74 -1.00 -2.45 -5.02
C ILE A 74 -1.92 -1.98 -6.13
N ASP A 75 -2.59 -2.93 -6.79
CA ASP A 75 -3.61 -2.64 -7.80
C ASP A 75 -4.94 -2.45 -7.07
N THR A 76 -5.45 -1.22 -7.07
CA THR A 76 -6.68 -0.89 -6.36
C THR A 76 -7.88 -1.68 -6.83
N GLU A 77 -7.89 -2.10 -8.10
CA GLU A 77 -9.00 -2.89 -8.68
C GLU A 77 -9.05 -4.28 -8.10
N ARG A 78 -7.97 -4.76 -7.52
CA ARG A 78 -7.90 -6.10 -6.94
C ARG A 78 -8.09 -6.11 -5.43
N VAL A 79 -8.10 -4.95 -4.79
CA VAL A 79 -8.25 -4.87 -3.33
C VAL A 79 -9.68 -5.20 -2.94
N ALA A 80 -9.85 -6.18 -2.06
CA ALA A 80 -11.17 -6.62 -1.61
C ALA A 80 -11.79 -5.68 -0.57
N SER A 81 -10.94 -5.04 0.25
CA SER A 81 -11.40 -4.12 1.29
C SER A 81 -11.65 -2.72 0.72
N PRO A 82 -12.53 -1.92 1.35
CA PRO A 82 -12.78 -0.55 0.88
C PRO A 82 -11.53 0.31 0.97
N ILE A 83 -11.34 1.16 -0.03
CA ILE A 83 -10.27 2.16 -0.03
C ILE A 83 -10.92 3.52 0.03
N ARG A 84 -10.47 4.36 0.97
CA ARG A 84 -10.92 5.75 1.09
C ARG A 84 -9.74 6.66 0.94
N TYR A 85 -9.91 7.70 0.13
CA TYR A 85 -8.89 8.72 -0.05
C TYR A 85 -9.19 9.85 0.92
N GLU A 86 -8.32 10.04 1.91
CA GLU A 86 -8.59 10.95 3.02
C GLU A 86 -7.48 11.98 3.16
N LEU A 87 -7.86 13.24 3.38
CA LEU A 87 -6.89 14.30 3.62
C LEU A 87 -6.35 14.21 5.04
N VAL A 88 -5.05 14.38 5.14
CA VAL A 88 -4.35 14.44 6.42
C VAL A 88 -3.98 15.91 6.66
N PRO A 89 -4.09 16.41 7.90
CA PRO A 89 -3.76 17.82 8.19
C PRO A 89 -2.37 18.20 7.65
N GLY A 90 -2.31 19.34 6.94
CA GLY A 90 -1.07 19.84 6.36
C GLY A 90 -0.70 19.25 5.01
N GLN A 91 -1.52 18.35 4.45
CA GLN A 91 -1.26 17.73 3.16
C GLN A 91 -2.31 18.17 2.14
N ASP A 92 -1.88 18.36 0.88
CA ASP A 92 -2.76 18.79 -0.20
C ASP A 92 -3.42 17.62 -0.93
N LEU A 93 -2.75 16.47 -0.99
CA LEU A 93 -3.27 15.30 -1.68
C LEU A 93 -3.80 14.30 -0.65
N PRO A 94 -4.96 13.68 -0.92
CA PRO A 94 -5.46 12.66 -0.01
C PRO A 94 -4.61 11.41 -0.06
N TYR A 95 -4.55 10.70 1.07
CA TYR A 95 -3.87 9.43 1.18
C TYR A 95 -4.89 8.30 1.05
N PRO A 96 -4.57 7.27 0.26
CA PRO A 96 -5.43 6.09 0.23
C PRO A 96 -5.29 5.30 1.52
N HIS A 97 -6.42 5.04 2.17
CA HIS A 97 -6.48 4.24 3.39
C HIS A 97 -7.31 3.00 3.11
N ILE A 98 -6.74 1.83 3.35
CA ILE A 98 -7.40 0.55 3.09
C ILE A 98 -8.09 0.11 4.38
N TYR A 99 -9.42 0.06 4.35
CA TYR A 99 -10.23 -0.24 5.53
C TYR A 99 -10.56 -1.71 5.62
N GLY A 100 -9.55 -2.51 5.89
CA GLY A 100 -9.66 -3.94 6.06
C GLY A 100 -8.37 -4.63 5.65
N PRO A 101 -8.33 -5.96 5.77
CA PRO A 101 -7.17 -6.72 5.36
C PRO A 101 -6.85 -6.55 3.88
N LEU A 102 -5.56 -6.52 3.56
CA LEU A 102 -5.11 -6.46 2.18
C LEU A 102 -4.87 -7.88 1.68
N ASN A 103 -5.63 -8.26 0.67
CA ASN A 103 -5.45 -9.56 0.04
C ASN A 103 -4.13 -9.59 -0.75
N ILE A 104 -3.42 -10.70 -0.63
CA ILE A 104 -2.07 -10.82 -1.20
C ILE A 104 -2.05 -10.65 -2.71
N ASP A 105 -3.08 -11.15 -3.40
CA ASP A 105 -3.15 -11.07 -4.86
C ASP A 105 -3.41 -9.67 -5.40
N ALA A 106 -3.70 -8.70 -4.53
CA ALA A 106 -3.77 -7.30 -4.94
C ALA A 106 -2.39 -6.65 -5.03
N VAL A 107 -1.37 -7.26 -4.45
CA VAL A 107 0.01 -6.79 -4.52
C VAL A 107 0.64 -7.33 -5.79
N VAL A 108 0.88 -6.44 -6.75
CA VAL A 108 1.39 -6.83 -8.06
C VAL A 108 2.91 -6.81 -8.14
N GLU A 109 3.54 -6.13 -7.19
CA GLU A 109 5.00 -6.11 -7.08
C GLU A 109 5.41 -5.85 -5.64
N ALA A 110 6.47 -6.51 -5.20
CA ALA A 110 7.09 -6.25 -3.91
C ALA A 110 8.59 -6.24 -4.15
N LYS A 111 9.25 -5.12 -3.88
CA LYS A 111 10.67 -4.98 -4.16
C LYS A 111 11.39 -4.28 -3.00
N PRO A 112 12.70 -4.58 -2.82
CA PRO A 112 13.50 -3.89 -1.80
C PRO A 112 13.43 -2.37 -1.99
N PHE A 113 13.39 -1.66 -0.88
CA PHE A 113 13.21 -0.22 -0.90
C PHE A 113 14.13 0.45 0.13
N THR A 114 14.73 1.57 -0.26
CA THR A 114 15.54 2.40 0.64
C THR A 114 15.05 3.83 0.50
N PRO A 115 14.70 4.48 1.62
CA PRO A 115 14.26 5.88 1.59
C PRO A 115 15.31 6.83 1.03
#